data_b914cccb9c0ce58afd6d299da1705103
#
_entry.id   b914cccb9c0ce58afd6d299da1705103
#
_cell.length_a   1.000
_cell.length_b   1.000
_cell.length_c   1.000
_cell.angle_alpha   90.00
_cell.angle_beta   90.00
_cell.angle_gamma   90.00
#
_symmetry.space_group_name_H-M   'P 1'
#
loop_
_entity.id
_entity.type
_entity.pdbx_description
1 polymer ?
#
loop_
_entity_poly.entity_id
_entity_poly.type
_entity_poly.pdbx_seq_one_letter_code
_entity_poly.pdbx_strand_id
1 'polypeptide(L)'
;HEEEIKELLAKEKVTFYIGFDPTADSLHVGHFIAMMFMSHMQQHGHRPIALIGGGTAQIGDPSGRTDMRQMMTDEIIAHNVASIKKQMEKFIDFSEDKALLVNNADWLRGLNYIDFIRDIGSQFSVNRMLSAECFKSRMENGGLSFLEFNYMLMQGYDFLVLNRKFGCTMQLGGDDQWSNMIAGVDLIRKKDRKQGYAMTCTLLTNSEGNKMGKTAKGALWLDPEKTSPYEFYQYWRNVDDADVIRCLKILTFLPLEEIEAMAKWEG
;
A
#
# COMPACT_ATOMS: atom_id res chain seq x y z
N HIS A 1 7.63 -1.68 -19.10
CA HIS A 1 8.67 -1.66 -18.03
C HIS A 1 8.81 -2.98 -17.25
N GLU A 2 8.08 -4.05 -17.60
CA GLU A 2 8.14 -5.32 -16.86
C GLU A 2 9.55 -5.93 -16.91
N GLU A 3 10.17 -6.00 -18.10
CA GLU A 3 11.51 -6.55 -18.25
C GLU A 3 12.57 -5.71 -17.52
N GLU A 4 12.44 -4.39 -17.51
CA GLU A 4 13.33 -3.49 -16.77
C GLU A 4 13.25 -3.74 -15.26
N ILE A 5 12.03 -3.95 -14.73
CA ILE A 5 11.81 -4.26 -13.31
C ILE A 5 12.40 -5.63 -12.96
N LYS A 6 12.20 -6.65 -13.81
CA LYS A 6 12.80 -7.98 -13.61
C LYS A 6 14.33 -7.91 -13.57
N GLU A 7 14.91 -7.18 -14.52
CA GLU A 7 16.37 -6.99 -14.54
C GLU A 7 16.90 -6.25 -13.32
N LEU A 8 16.19 -5.17 -12.92
CA LEU A 8 16.55 -4.38 -11.75
C LEU A 8 16.55 -5.25 -10.48
N LEU A 9 15.46 -5.99 -10.25
CA LEU A 9 15.33 -6.87 -9.08
C LEU A 9 16.32 -8.03 -9.08
N ALA A 10 16.73 -8.52 -10.26
CA ALA A 10 17.70 -9.61 -10.36
C ALA A 10 19.16 -9.16 -10.13
N LYS A 11 19.48 -7.89 -10.42
CA LYS A 11 20.87 -7.40 -10.44
C LYS A 11 21.21 -6.50 -9.24
N GLU A 12 20.23 -5.83 -8.62
CA GLU A 12 20.46 -4.78 -7.64
C GLU A 12 19.65 -4.99 -6.38
N LYS A 13 20.18 -4.51 -5.24
CA LYS A 13 19.42 -4.34 -4.01
C LYS A 13 18.53 -3.11 -4.17
N VAL A 14 17.23 -3.33 -4.36
CA VAL A 14 16.25 -2.27 -4.54
C VAL A 14 15.70 -1.81 -3.20
N THR A 15 15.69 -0.50 -2.96
CA THR A 15 14.91 0.11 -1.87
C THR A 15 13.55 0.48 -2.44
N PHE A 16 12.48 -0.06 -1.85
CA PHE A 16 11.10 0.13 -2.27
C PHE A 16 10.20 0.50 -1.09
N TYR A 17 9.01 1.03 -1.34
CA TYR A 17 8.08 1.33 -0.27
C TYR A 17 6.65 0.90 -0.57
N ILE A 18 5.89 0.67 0.51
CA ILE A 18 4.43 0.59 0.52
C ILE A 18 3.90 1.56 1.57
N GLY A 19 2.85 2.30 1.21
CA GLY A 19 2.16 3.23 2.11
C GLY A 19 0.99 2.56 2.83
N PHE A 20 0.81 2.93 4.10
CA PHE A 20 -0.29 2.46 4.95
C PHE A 20 -0.89 3.64 5.70
N ASP A 21 -2.08 4.06 5.31
CA ASP A 21 -2.81 5.07 6.06
C ASP A 21 -3.39 4.46 7.35
N PRO A 22 -3.09 5.01 8.53
CA PRO A 22 -3.49 4.48 9.83
C PRO A 22 -4.96 4.78 10.14
N THR A 23 -5.88 4.26 9.30
CA THR A 23 -7.32 4.49 9.39
C THR A 23 -8.02 3.63 10.44
N ALA A 24 -7.31 2.71 11.06
CA ALA A 24 -7.72 1.88 12.20
C ALA A 24 -6.52 1.50 13.05
N ASP A 25 -6.76 1.06 14.27
CA ASP A 25 -5.75 0.60 15.22
C ASP A 25 -5.26 -0.84 14.96
N SER A 26 -5.66 -1.44 13.85
CA SER A 26 -5.20 -2.74 13.38
C SER A 26 -5.14 -2.79 11.86
N LEU A 27 -4.21 -3.59 11.34
CA LEU A 27 -4.25 -4.07 9.97
C LEU A 27 -5.26 -5.21 9.85
N HIS A 28 -5.76 -5.43 8.64
CA HIS A 28 -6.67 -6.53 8.31
C HIS A 28 -6.11 -7.34 7.13
N VAL A 29 -6.77 -8.44 6.76
CA VAL A 29 -6.32 -9.35 5.69
C VAL A 29 -6.02 -8.63 4.37
N GLY A 30 -6.74 -7.54 4.04
CA GLY A 30 -6.42 -6.74 2.85
C GLY A 30 -5.02 -6.11 2.88
N HIS A 31 -4.52 -5.72 4.06
CA HIS A 31 -3.15 -5.22 4.23
C HIS A 31 -2.12 -6.36 4.31
N PHE A 32 -2.57 -7.56 4.65
CA PHE A 32 -1.68 -8.71 4.81
C PHE A 32 -0.94 -9.06 3.51
N ILE A 33 -1.58 -8.91 2.36
CA ILE A 33 -0.92 -9.07 1.05
C ILE A 33 0.27 -8.13 0.91
N ALA A 34 0.07 -6.85 1.21
CA ALA A 34 1.13 -5.86 1.12
C ALA A 34 2.31 -6.22 2.04
N MET A 35 2.02 -6.71 3.25
CA MET A 35 3.05 -7.16 4.20
C MET A 35 3.77 -8.41 3.73
N MET A 36 3.05 -9.40 3.19
CA MET A 36 3.66 -10.59 2.58
C MET A 36 4.55 -10.22 1.41
N PHE A 37 4.10 -9.28 0.56
CA PHE A 37 4.90 -8.79 -0.54
C PHE A 37 6.19 -8.11 -0.06
N MET A 38 6.10 -7.24 0.94
CA MET A 38 7.29 -6.63 1.57
C MET A 38 8.24 -7.69 2.12
N SER A 39 7.69 -8.70 2.81
CA SER A 39 8.46 -9.78 3.42
C SER A 39 9.17 -10.65 2.38
N HIS A 40 8.47 -11.05 1.30
CA HIS A 40 9.09 -11.78 0.19
C HIS A 40 10.24 -10.98 -0.45
N MET A 41 10.02 -9.72 -0.76
CA MET A 41 11.05 -8.85 -1.32
C MET A 41 12.26 -8.70 -0.36
N GLN A 42 11.99 -8.57 0.96
CA GLN A 42 13.06 -8.49 1.96
C GLN A 42 13.87 -9.79 2.04
N GLN A 43 13.24 -10.95 1.99
CA GLN A 43 13.91 -12.25 1.98
C GLN A 43 14.82 -12.43 0.76
N HIS A 44 14.49 -11.77 -0.36
CA HIS A 44 15.32 -11.76 -1.58
C HIS A 44 16.37 -10.63 -1.59
N GLY A 45 16.61 -9.99 -0.45
CA GLY A 45 17.70 -9.03 -0.27
C GLY A 45 17.34 -7.58 -0.58
N HIS A 46 16.09 -7.27 -0.95
CA HIS A 46 15.64 -5.89 -1.17
C HIS A 46 15.29 -5.21 0.16
N ARG A 47 15.28 -3.88 0.17
CA ARG A 47 15.08 -3.08 1.37
C ARG A 47 13.69 -2.43 1.38
N PRO A 48 12.74 -2.91 2.18
CA PRO A 48 11.43 -2.29 2.31
C PRO A 48 11.45 -1.03 3.16
N ILE A 49 10.63 -0.06 2.79
CA ILE A 49 10.21 1.07 3.61
C ILE A 49 8.72 0.93 3.86
N ALA A 50 8.32 0.76 5.12
CA ALA A 50 6.93 0.89 5.53
C ALA A 50 6.66 2.38 5.77
N LEU A 51 5.91 3.01 4.87
CA LEU A 51 5.50 4.41 5.00
C LEU A 51 4.16 4.48 5.72
N ILE A 52 4.15 5.01 6.93
CA ILE A 52 2.90 5.29 7.64
C ILE A 52 2.38 6.66 7.22
N GLY A 53 1.13 6.69 6.76
CA GLY A 53 0.46 7.88 6.27
C GLY A 53 -0.13 8.75 7.38
N GLY A 54 0.65 9.14 8.39
CA GLY A 54 0.16 9.98 9.49
C GLY A 54 -0.27 11.39 9.05
N GLY A 55 0.35 11.92 7.98
CA GLY A 55 -0.07 13.16 7.34
C GLY A 55 -1.23 12.96 6.38
N THR A 56 -1.14 11.96 5.49
CA THR A 56 -2.18 11.67 4.49
C THR A 56 -3.48 11.14 5.09
N ALA A 57 -3.45 10.49 6.25
CA ALA A 57 -4.65 10.05 6.96
C ALA A 57 -5.57 11.21 7.40
N GLN A 58 -5.03 12.42 7.54
CA GLN A 58 -5.82 13.63 7.82
C GLN A 58 -6.60 14.11 6.59
N ILE A 59 -6.20 13.70 5.41
CA ILE A 59 -6.82 14.06 4.13
C ILE A 59 -7.80 12.98 3.67
N GLY A 60 -7.35 11.73 3.65
CA GLY A 60 -8.10 10.56 3.21
C GLY A 60 -7.96 10.28 1.72
N ASP A 61 -7.49 9.05 1.41
CA ASP A 61 -7.36 8.57 0.04
C ASP A 61 -8.74 8.31 -0.58
N PRO A 62 -9.05 8.94 -1.74
CA PRO A 62 -10.31 8.69 -2.46
C PRO A 62 -10.30 7.40 -3.28
N SER A 63 -9.14 6.76 -3.49
CA SER A 63 -8.99 5.59 -4.37
C SER A 63 -9.83 4.41 -3.90
N GLY A 64 -10.57 3.80 -4.82
CA GLY A 64 -11.41 2.62 -4.54
C GLY A 64 -12.59 2.87 -3.60
N ARG A 65 -13.05 4.12 -3.44
CA ARG A 65 -14.16 4.53 -2.57
C ARG A 65 -15.20 5.37 -3.30
N THR A 66 -16.42 5.30 -2.80
CA THR A 66 -17.55 6.10 -3.27
C THR A 66 -17.88 7.29 -2.36
N ASP A 67 -17.40 7.29 -1.12
CA ASP A 67 -17.67 8.28 -0.07
C ASP A 67 -16.38 8.84 0.56
N MET A 68 -16.47 10.04 1.11
CA MET A 68 -15.34 10.68 1.81
C MET A 68 -15.05 9.96 3.13
N ARG A 69 -13.77 9.87 3.51
CA ARG A 69 -13.37 9.35 4.82
C ARG A 69 -13.74 10.30 5.94
N GLN A 70 -14.06 9.74 7.12
CA GLN A 70 -14.18 10.53 8.33
C GLN A 70 -12.81 11.07 8.74
N MET A 71 -12.77 12.35 9.13
CA MET A 71 -11.55 12.97 9.63
C MET A 71 -11.24 12.43 11.03
N MET A 72 -9.99 12.06 11.25
CA MET A 72 -9.48 11.57 12.52
C MET A 72 -8.69 12.64 13.25
N THR A 73 -8.71 12.59 14.60
CA THR A 73 -7.87 13.47 15.41
C THR A 73 -6.41 13.00 15.42
N ASP A 74 -5.49 13.89 15.79
CA ASP A 74 -4.06 13.56 15.91
C ASP A 74 -3.81 12.42 16.92
N GLU A 75 -4.58 12.38 18.00
CA GLU A 75 -4.46 11.33 19.04
C GLU A 75 -4.87 9.96 18.49
N ILE A 76 -5.96 9.90 17.73
CA ILE A 76 -6.40 8.65 17.08
C ILE A 76 -5.35 8.18 16.09
N ILE A 77 -4.83 9.09 15.26
CA ILE A 77 -3.80 8.75 14.29
C ILE A 77 -2.54 8.24 14.99
N ALA A 78 -2.07 8.91 16.04
CA ALA A 78 -0.90 8.48 16.80
C ALA A 78 -1.07 7.10 17.45
N HIS A 79 -2.26 6.83 18.00
CA HIS A 79 -2.61 5.51 18.55
C HIS A 79 -2.56 4.43 17.46
N ASN A 80 -3.21 4.68 16.33
CA ASN A 80 -3.26 3.75 15.21
C ASN A 80 -1.86 3.46 14.65
N VAL A 81 -1.01 4.49 14.50
CA VAL A 81 0.39 4.34 14.06
C VAL A 81 1.17 3.39 14.98
N ALA A 82 1.06 3.59 16.29
CA ALA A 82 1.75 2.74 17.27
C ALA A 82 1.28 1.28 17.21
N SER A 83 -0.02 1.06 17.02
CA SER A 83 -0.61 -0.27 16.92
C SER A 83 -0.21 -1.00 15.64
N ILE A 84 -0.26 -0.31 14.49
CA ILE A 84 0.16 -0.86 13.18
C ILE A 84 1.64 -1.24 13.19
N LYS A 85 2.50 -0.38 13.76
CA LYS A 85 3.94 -0.65 13.88
C LYS A 85 4.21 -1.99 14.54
N LYS A 86 3.59 -2.27 15.70
CA LYS A 86 3.75 -3.55 16.42
C LYS A 86 3.32 -4.76 15.60
N GLN A 87 2.33 -4.60 14.73
CA GLN A 87 1.89 -5.68 13.85
C GLN A 87 2.88 -5.91 12.71
N MET A 88 3.40 -4.85 12.11
CA MET A 88 4.39 -4.93 11.02
C MET A 88 5.70 -5.59 11.47
N GLU A 89 6.16 -5.32 12.69
CA GLU A 89 7.37 -5.91 13.28
C GLU A 89 7.34 -7.45 13.37
N LYS A 90 6.17 -8.07 13.25
CA LYS A 90 6.03 -9.53 13.20
C LYS A 90 6.37 -10.15 11.85
N PHE A 91 6.34 -9.35 10.78
CA PHE A 91 6.50 -9.81 9.40
C PHE A 91 7.73 -9.23 8.71
N ILE A 92 8.14 -8.04 9.13
CA ILE A 92 9.24 -7.29 8.53
C ILE A 92 10.33 -7.12 9.57
N ASP A 93 11.56 -7.46 9.19
CA ASP A 93 12.74 -7.24 10.02
C ASP A 93 13.22 -5.79 9.88
N PHE A 94 12.92 -4.96 10.89
CA PHE A 94 13.35 -3.57 10.97
C PHE A 94 14.69 -3.38 11.66
N SER A 95 15.46 -4.43 11.89
CA SER A 95 16.82 -4.31 12.41
C SER A 95 17.71 -3.54 11.44
N GLU A 96 18.85 -3.11 11.92
CA GLU A 96 19.76 -2.18 11.25
C GLU A 96 19.93 -2.43 9.74
N ASP A 97 19.63 -1.41 8.93
CA ASP A 97 19.71 -1.39 7.47
C ASP A 97 18.85 -2.40 6.67
N LYS A 98 18.02 -3.22 7.33
CA LYS A 98 17.18 -4.22 6.64
C LYS A 98 15.85 -3.66 6.17
N ALA A 99 15.23 -2.79 6.95
CA ALA A 99 14.01 -2.08 6.60
C ALA A 99 13.91 -0.74 7.31
N LEU A 100 13.06 0.15 6.82
CA LEU A 100 12.72 1.41 7.47
C LEU A 100 11.24 1.48 7.77
N LEU A 101 10.90 2.10 8.89
CA LEU A 101 9.55 2.55 9.18
C LEU A 101 9.60 4.07 9.32
N VAL A 102 8.86 4.77 8.47
CA VAL A 102 8.83 6.24 8.42
C VAL A 102 7.39 6.75 8.41
N ASN A 103 7.20 7.99 8.84
CA ASN A 103 5.88 8.63 8.89
C ASN A 103 5.89 9.87 7.99
N ASN A 104 4.98 9.97 7.03
CA ASN A 104 4.92 11.12 6.14
C ASN A 104 4.46 12.42 6.82
N ALA A 105 3.93 12.35 8.03
CA ALA A 105 3.67 13.54 8.85
C ALA A 105 4.97 14.34 9.10
N ASP A 106 6.14 13.68 9.14
CA ASP A 106 7.42 14.30 9.40
C ASP A 106 7.84 15.34 8.33
N TRP A 107 7.31 15.22 7.12
CA TRP A 107 7.56 16.17 6.03
C TRP A 107 6.32 16.87 5.51
N LEU A 108 5.13 16.28 5.59
CA LEU A 108 3.90 16.89 5.07
C LEU A 108 3.39 18.00 5.99
N ARG A 109 3.43 17.81 7.32
CA ARG A 109 2.85 18.77 8.27
C ARG A 109 3.60 20.10 8.36
N GLY A 110 4.89 20.09 8.04
CA GLY A 110 5.74 21.28 8.05
C GLY A 110 5.80 22.05 6.73
N LEU A 111 5.07 21.61 5.69
CA LEU A 111 5.09 22.25 4.39
C LEU A 111 4.42 23.64 4.42
N ASN A 112 5.11 24.64 3.84
CA ASN A 112 4.46 25.88 3.50
C ASN A 112 3.55 25.67 2.29
N TYR A 113 2.28 26.01 2.41
CA TYR A 113 1.29 25.75 1.37
C TYR A 113 1.65 26.41 0.03
N ILE A 114 2.09 27.67 0.04
CA ILE A 114 2.42 28.41 -1.19
C ILE A 114 3.64 27.78 -1.87
N ASP A 115 4.66 27.45 -1.10
CA ASP A 115 5.88 26.85 -1.63
C ASP A 115 5.58 25.46 -2.21
N PHE A 116 4.76 24.65 -1.54
CA PHE A 116 4.36 23.33 -1.99
C PHE A 116 3.57 23.40 -3.32
N ILE A 117 2.56 24.27 -3.41
CA ILE A 117 1.78 24.45 -4.64
C ILE A 117 2.68 24.96 -5.78
N ARG A 118 3.57 25.89 -5.49
CA ARG A 118 4.48 26.45 -6.50
C ARG A 118 5.50 25.43 -7.01
N ASP A 119 6.10 24.65 -6.11
CA ASP A 119 7.19 23.74 -6.45
C ASP A 119 6.67 22.37 -6.94
N ILE A 120 5.69 21.81 -6.28
CA ILE A 120 5.14 20.47 -6.53
C ILE A 120 3.85 20.55 -7.37
N GLY A 121 2.89 21.39 -6.96
CA GLY A 121 1.60 21.53 -7.66
C GLY A 121 1.77 21.93 -9.12
N SER A 122 2.78 22.77 -9.45
CA SER A 122 3.11 23.16 -10.82
C SER A 122 3.50 21.99 -11.74
N GLN A 123 3.87 20.84 -11.21
CA GLN A 123 4.22 19.64 -11.97
C GLN A 123 3.00 18.80 -12.36
N PHE A 124 1.83 19.10 -11.80
CA PHE A 124 0.59 18.37 -12.01
C PHE A 124 -0.35 19.14 -12.94
N SER A 125 -0.94 18.44 -13.90
CA SER A 125 -2.00 18.97 -14.74
C SER A 125 -3.36 18.56 -14.20
N VAL A 126 -4.21 19.50 -13.86
CA VAL A 126 -5.58 19.24 -13.38
C VAL A 126 -6.37 18.36 -14.36
N ASN A 127 -6.29 18.66 -15.67
CA ASN A 127 -6.99 17.86 -16.68
C ASN A 127 -6.52 16.39 -16.68
N ARG A 128 -5.21 16.16 -16.54
CA ARG A 128 -4.65 14.81 -16.44
C ARG A 128 -5.05 14.11 -15.14
N MET A 129 -5.07 14.84 -14.02
CA MET A 129 -5.53 14.29 -12.74
C MET A 129 -6.99 13.87 -12.82
N LEU A 130 -7.88 14.74 -13.32
CA LEU A 130 -9.31 14.45 -13.48
C LEU A 130 -9.58 13.27 -14.43
N SER A 131 -8.65 12.95 -15.33
CA SER A 131 -8.77 11.77 -16.19
C SER A 131 -8.35 10.46 -15.51
N ALA A 132 -7.75 10.52 -14.32
CA ALA A 132 -7.37 9.35 -13.54
C ALA A 132 -8.60 8.61 -13.00
N GLU A 133 -8.55 7.27 -13.02
CA GLU A 133 -9.71 6.42 -12.67
C GLU A 133 -10.22 6.69 -11.25
N CYS A 134 -9.32 6.88 -10.28
CA CYS A 134 -9.68 7.18 -8.90
C CYS A 134 -10.52 8.46 -8.76
N PHE A 135 -10.27 9.49 -9.60
CA PHE A 135 -11.04 10.73 -9.58
C PHE A 135 -12.31 10.65 -10.42
N LYS A 136 -12.27 9.96 -11.58
CA LYS A 136 -13.48 9.74 -12.40
C LYS A 136 -14.58 9.05 -11.61
N SER A 137 -14.24 7.89 -11.03
CA SER A 137 -15.18 7.12 -10.22
C SER A 137 -15.76 7.95 -9.07
N ARG A 138 -14.94 8.78 -8.46
CA ARG A 138 -15.37 9.62 -7.34
C ARG A 138 -16.29 10.75 -7.77
N MET A 139 -16.02 11.39 -8.91
CA MET A 139 -16.90 12.43 -9.49
C MET A 139 -18.26 11.90 -9.90
N GLU A 140 -18.33 10.68 -10.42
CA GLU A 140 -19.56 10.02 -10.83
C GLU A 140 -20.44 9.59 -9.65
N ASN A 141 -19.82 9.30 -8.50
CA ASN A 141 -20.47 8.68 -7.33
C ASN A 141 -20.53 9.61 -6.09
N GLY A 142 -20.78 10.89 -6.24
CA GLY A 142 -21.02 11.79 -5.11
C GLY A 142 -20.13 13.02 -5.06
N GLY A 143 -19.26 13.21 -6.02
CA GLY A 143 -18.39 14.37 -6.15
C GLY A 143 -17.04 14.17 -5.47
N LEU A 144 -16.09 15.00 -5.86
CA LEU A 144 -14.69 15.00 -5.40
C LEU A 144 -14.43 16.33 -4.68
N SER A 145 -14.04 16.27 -3.41
CA SER A 145 -13.65 17.47 -2.67
C SER A 145 -12.24 17.93 -3.07
N PHE A 146 -11.97 19.24 -2.89
CA PHE A 146 -10.62 19.77 -3.09
C PHE A 146 -9.59 19.09 -2.18
N LEU A 147 -10.01 18.71 -0.98
CA LEU A 147 -9.18 17.98 -0.02
C LEU A 147 -8.72 16.64 -0.62
N GLU A 148 -9.66 15.81 -1.04
CA GLU A 148 -9.38 14.50 -1.66
C GLU A 148 -8.55 14.63 -2.96
N PHE A 149 -8.80 15.67 -3.74
CA PHE A 149 -8.05 15.93 -4.98
C PHE A 149 -6.56 16.15 -4.74
N ASN A 150 -6.20 16.76 -3.60
CA ASN A 150 -4.80 16.97 -3.23
C ASN A 150 -4.08 15.70 -2.76
N TYR A 151 -4.77 14.61 -2.46
CA TYR A 151 -4.14 13.37 -1.99
C TYR A 151 -3.09 12.85 -2.99
N MET A 152 -3.37 12.87 -4.27
CA MET A 152 -2.42 12.43 -5.32
C MET A 152 -1.11 13.24 -5.30
N LEU A 153 -1.16 14.53 -5.03
CA LEU A 153 0.04 15.37 -4.91
C LEU A 153 0.88 14.96 -3.72
N MET A 154 0.24 14.67 -2.58
CA MET A 154 0.92 14.29 -1.34
C MET A 154 1.59 12.92 -1.48
N GLN A 155 0.90 11.93 -2.03
CA GLN A 155 1.49 10.60 -2.26
C GLN A 155 2.62 10.66 -3.31
N GLY A 156 2.47 11.48 -4.35
CA GLY A 156 3.56 11.73 -5.31
C GLY A 156 4.77 12.38 -4.65
N TYR A 157 4.53 13.33 -3.74
CA TYR A 157 5.59 13.98 -2.97
C TYR A 157 6.27 13.02 -1.97
N ASP A 158 5.52 12.12 -1.34
CA ASP A 158 6.08 11.06 -0.50
C ASP A 158 7.13 10.25 -1.26
N PHE A 159 6.82 9.82 -2.48
CA PHE A 159 7.78 9.07 -3.29
C PHE A 159 9.04 9.90 -3.63
N LEU A 160 8.87 11.17 -3.95
CA LEU A 160 10.01 12.08 -4.19
C LEU A 160 10.89 12.23 -2.95
N VAL A 161 10.28 12.42 -1.77
CA VAL A 161 11.01 12.52 -0.50
C VAL A 161 11.74 11.22 -0.18
N LEU A 162 11.09 10.07 -0.33
CA LEU A 162 11.71 8.77 -0.09
C LEU A 162 12.85 8.49 -1.07
N ASN A 163 12.70 8.88 -2.34
CA ASN A 163 13.77 8.77 -3.32
C ASN A 163 14.99 9.62 -2.93
N ARG A 164 14.76 10.87 -2.55
CA ARG A 164 15.84 11.81 -2.17
C ARG A 164 16.56 11.42 -0.87
N LYS A 165 15.79 11.03 0.16
CA LYS A 165 16.33 10.76 1.50
C LYS A 165 16.90 9.35 1.65
N PHE A 166 16.29 8.36 1.02
CA PHE A 166 16.58 6.94 1.29
C PHE A 166 16.94 6.15 0.03
N GLY A 167 17.05 6.80 -1.12
CA GLY A 167 17.34 6.11 -2.38
C GLY A 167 16.23 5.15 -2.82
N CYS A 168 14.98 5.40 -2.38
CA CYS A 168 13.83 4.58 -2.77
C CYS A 168 13.54 4.75 -4.26
N THR A 169 13.60 3.67 -5.03
CA THR A 169 13.40 3.70 -6.49
C THR A 169 12.11 3.04 -6.95
N MET A 170 11.39 2.34 -6.06
CA MET A 170 10.19 1.61 -6.43
C MET A 170 9.07 1.82 -5.41
N GLN A 171 7.86 2.02 -5.92
CA GLN A 171 6.62 1.99 -5.13
C GLN A 171 5.83 0.73 -5.46
N LEU A 172 5.33 0.07 -4.42
CA LEU A 172 4.42 -1.08 -4.53
C LEU A 172 3.07 -0.74 -3.92
N GLY A 173 2.00 -1.31 -4.44
CA GLY A 173 0.66 -1.08 -3.92
C GLY A 173 -0.40 -1.97 -4.57
N GLY A 174 -1.65 -1.78 -4.19
CA GLY A 174 -2.79 -2.40 -4.89
C GLY A 174 -3.09 -1.73 -6.23
N ASP A 175 -3.83 -2.40 -7.09
CA ASP A 175 -4.19 -1.87 -8.42
C ASP A 175 -4.98 -0.55 -8.34
N ASP A 176 -5.74 -0.35 -7.28
CA ASP A 176 -6.47 0.90 -7.00
C ASP A 176 -5.55 2.11 -6.76
N GLN A 177 -4.28 1.87 -6.42
CA GLN A 177 -3.25 2.89 -6.18
C GLN A 177 -2.49 3.32 -7.43
N TRP A 178 -2.71 2.68 -8.57
CA TRP A 178 -1.93 2.88 -9.80
C TRP A 178 -1.76 4.36 -10.18
N SER A 179 -2.85 5.11 -10.20
CA SER A 179 -2.84 6.54 -10.59
C SER A 179 -1.95 7.38 -9.65
N ASN A 180 -2.05 7.15 -8.34
CA ASN A 180 -1.23 7.84 -7.34
C ASN A 180 0.25 7.45 -7.47
N MET A 181 0.54 6.17 -7.72
CA MET A 181 1.91 5.67 -7.87
C MET A 181 2.60 6.26 -9.11
N ILE A 182 1.92 6.28 -10.25
CA ILE A 182 2.45 6.87 -11.49
C ILE A 182 2.66 8.37 -11.37
N ALA A 183 1.82 9.07 -10.62
CA ALA A 183 2.02 10.49 -10.31
C ALA A 183 3.37 10.73 -9.59
N GLY A 184 3.75 9.85 -8.66
CA GLY A 184 5.04 9.89 -7.98
C GLY A 184 6.22 9.59 -8.90
N VAL A 185 6.11 8.56 -9.76
CA VAL A 185 7.12 8.24 -10.79
C VAL A 185 7.36 9.43 -11.72
N ASP A 186 6.27 10.03 -12.21
CA ASP A 186 6.35 11.22 -13.08
C ASP A 186 6.98 12.42 -12.35
N LEU A 187 6.67 12.61 -11.07
CA LEU A 187 7.21 13.70 -10.26
C LEU A 187 8.74 13.57 -10.09
N ILE A 188 9.24 12.38 -9.74
CA ILE A 188 10.68 12.11 -9.64
C ILE A 188 11.38 12.40 -10.97
N ARG A 189 10.82 11.94 -12.08
CA ARG A 189 11.37 12.19 -13.41
C ARG A 189 11.42 13.68 -13.76
N LYS A 190 10.36 14.42 -13.45
CA LYS A 190 10.27 15.86 -13.75
C LYS A 190 11.21 16.70 -12.90
N LYS A 191 11.28 16.39 -11.58
CA LYS A 191 12.05 17.16 -10.61
C LYS A 191 13.54 16.82 -10.62
N ASP A 192 13.87 15.53 -10.61
CA ASP A 192 15.23 15.07 -10.36
C ASP A 192 15.86 14.35 -11.56
N ARG A 193 15.14 14.18 -12.67
CA ARG A 193 15.59 13.46 -13.87
C ARG A 193 16.02 12.01 -13.56
N LYS A 194 15.48 11.43 -12.52
CA LYS A 194 15.72 10.04 -12.11
C LYS A 194 14.59 9.13 -12.55
N GLN A 195 14.89 7.86 -12.67
CA GLN A 195 13.90 6.81 -12.93
C GLN A 195 13.32 6.30 -11.61
N GLY A 196 11.99 6.31 -11.51
CA GLY A 196 11.23 5.60 -10.49
C GLY A 196 10.42 4.48 -11.13
N TYR A 197 10.04 3.47 -10.36
CA TYR A 197 9.25 2.33 -10.81
C TYR A 197 8.01 2.18 -9.94
N ALA A 198 6.97 1.62 -10.54
CA ALA A 198 5.74 1.27 -9.84
C ALA A 198 5.33 -0.15 -10.23
N MET A 199 4.93 -0.95 -9.24
CA MET A 199 4.42 -2.29 -9.45
C MET A 199 3.21 -2.52 -8.55
N THR A 200 2.12 -3.05 -9.11
CA THR A 200 0.90 -3.35 -8.37
C THR A 200 0.73 -4.84 -8.17
N CYS A 201 0.03 -5.19 -7.10
CA CYS A 201 -0.54 -6.52 -6.90
C CYS A 201 -2.07 -6.44 -6.96
N THR A 202 -2.68 -7.47 -7.53
CA THR A 202 -4.14 -7.59 -7.57
C THR A 202 -4.70 -7.72 -6.17
N LEU A 203 -5.87 -7.13 -5.96
CA LEU A 203 -6.61 -7.32 -4.71
C LEU A 203 -6.88 -8.80 -4.44
N LEU A 204 -6.88 -9.17 -3.15
CA LEU A 204 -7.28 -10.52 -2.76
C LEU A 204 -8.79 -10.68 -2.93
N THR A 205 -9.17 -11.34 -4.01
CA THR A 205 -10.56 -11.66 -4.31
C THR A 205 -10.73 -13.18 -4.34
N ASN A 206 -11.91 -13.65 -3.99
CA ASN A 206 -12.27 -15.06 -4.20
C ASN A 206 -12.61 -15.33 -5.68
N SER A 207 -12.87 -16.58 -6.02
CA SER A 207 -13.24 -17.05 -7.38
C SER A 207 -14.47 -16.35 -7.96
N GLU A 208 -15.35 -15.83 -7.11
CA GLU A 208 -16.53 -15.03 -7.50
C GLU A 208 -16.22 -13.54 -7.72
N GLY A 209 -14.99 -13.09 -7.49
CA GLY A 209 -14.57 -11.69 -7.60
C GLY A 209 -14.83 -10.83 -6.35
N ASN A 210 -15.31 -11.41 -5.26
CA ASN A 210 -15.53 -10.70 -4.01
C ASN A 210 -14.23 -10.49 -3.25
N LYS A 211 -14.04 -9.30 -2.64
CA LYS A 211 -12.88 -9.02 -1.80
C LYS A 211 -12.84 -9.96 -0.59
N MET A 212 -11.76 -10.70 -0.44
CA MET A 212 -11.53 -11.58 0.72
C MET A 212 -11.18 -10.76 1.98
N GLY A 213 -11.27 -11.43 3.14
CA GLY A 213 -10.98 -10.79 4.44
C GLY A 213 -12.12 -9.93 4.97
N LYS A 214 -13.33 -10.10 4.43
CA LYS A 214 -14.57 -9.56 4.98
C LYS A 214 -15.47 -10.69 5.45
N THR A 215 -16.07 -10.50 6.61
CA THR A 215 -17.06 -11.41 7.20
C THR A 215 -18.37 -10.65 7.42
N ALA A 216 -19.43 -11.34 7.80
CA ALA A 216 -20.68 -10.70 8.22
C ALA A 216 -20.49 -9.72 9.40
N LYS A 217 -19.43 -9.90 10.19
CA LYS A 217 -19.04 -9.04 11.31
C LYS A 217 -18.11 -7.88 10.93
N GLY A 218 -17.70 -7.76 9.66
CA GLY A 218 -16.78 -6.73 9.16
C GLY A 218 -15.44 -7.28 8.69
N ALA A 219 -14.37 -6.50 8.84
CA ALA A 219 -13.04 -6.91 8.41
C ALA A 219 -12.46 -8.04 9.28
N LEU A 220 -11.70 -8.93 8.65
CA LEU A 220 -10.89 -9.93 9.35
C LEU A 220 -9.57 -9.26 9.79
N TRP A 221 -9.47 -8.95 11.08
CA TRP A 221 -8.36 -8.20 11.64
C TRP A 221 -7.15 -9.09 11.95
N LEU A 222 -5.96 -8.52 11.90
CA LEU A 222 -4.72 -9.18 12.33
C LEU A 222 -4.48 -9.05 13.84
N ASP A 223 -5.29 -8.26 14.53
CA ASP A 223 -5.28 -8.14 15.99
C ASP A 223 -6.12 -9.27 16.61
N PRO A 224 -5.54 -10.13 17.48
CA PRO A 224 -6.26 -11.22 18.12
C PRO A 224 -7.38 -10.76 19.07
N GLU A 225 -7.33 -9.53 19.57
CA GLU A 225 -8.40 -8.95 20.39
C GLU A 225 -9.63 -8.53 19.54
N LYS A 226 -9.45 -8.31 18.23
CA LYS A 226 -10.52 -7.92 17.31
C LYS A 226 -11.06 -9.10 16.50
N THR A 227 -10.21 -10.01 16.12
CA THR A 227 -10.55 -11.28 15.46
C THR A 227 -9.80 -12.38 16.18
N SER A 228 -10.51 -13.25 16.90
CA SER A 228 -9.86 -14.31 17.67
C SER A 228 -9.06 -15.24 16.76
N PRO A 229 -7.97 -15.88 17.28
CA PRO A 229 -7.20 -16.86 16.51
C PRO A 229 -8.07 -17.99 15.94
N TYR A 230 -9.12 -18.39 16.66
CA TYR A 230 -10.07 -19.39 16.19
C TYR A 230 -10.89 -18.89 14.99
N GLU A 231 -11.44 -17.66 15.04
CA GLU A 231 -12.19 -17.08 13.93
C GLU A 231 -11.30 -16.88 12.71
N PHE A 232 -10.06 -16.42 12.92
CA PHE A 232 -9.06 -16.26 11.86
C PHE A 232 -8.73 -17.61 11.20
N TYR A 233 -8.48 -18.66 11.98
CA TYR A 233 -8.25 -20.01 11.48
C TYR A 233 -9.45 -20.55 10.73
N GLN A 234 -10.67 -20.42 11.28
CA GLN A 234 -11.89 -20.91 10.64
C GLN A 234 -12.17 -20.21 9.30
N TYR A 235 -11.85 -18.92 9.19
CA TYR A 235 -11.98 -18.22 7.92
C TYR A 235 -11.15 -18.88 6.81
N TRP A 236 -9.87 -19.11 7.06
CA TRP A 236 -8.97 -19.72 6.08
C TRP A 236 -9.28 -21.19 5.82
N ARG A 237 -9.71 -21.93 6.85
CA ARG A 237 -10.12 -23.34 6.71
C ARG A 237 -11.36 -23.49 5.82
N ASN A 238 -12.22 -22.51 5.76
CA ASN A 238 -13.47 -22.53 4.97
C ASN A 238 -13.36 -21.75 3.64
N VAL A 239 -12.16 -21.44 3.20
CA VAL A 239 -11.93 -20.89 1.84
C VAL A 239 -12.26 -21.96 0.82
N ASP A 240 -12.93 -21.57 -0.27
CA ASP A 240 -13.29 -22.48 -1.36
C ASP A 240 -12.02 -23.12 -1.97
N ASP A 241 -12.12 -24.40 -2.33
CA ASP A 241 -11.00 -25.16 -2.89
C ASP A 241 -10.40 -24.47 -4.12
N ALA A 242 -11.23 -23.83 -4.93
CA ALA A 242 -10.79 -23.05 -6.10
C ALA A 242 -9.85 -21.88 -5.75
N ASP A 243 -9.89 -21.38 -4.52
CA ASP A 243 -9.10 -20.24 -4.06
C ASP A 243 -7.85 -20.64 -3.26
N VAL A 244 -7.77 -21.91 -2.80
CA VAL A 244 -6.71 -22.38 -1.90
C VAL A 244 -5.33 -22.16 -2.50
N ILE A 245 -5.09 -22.61 -3.73
CA ILE A 245 -3.78 -22.52 -4.38
C ILE A 245 -3.35 -21.07 -4.55
N ARG A 246 -4.28 -20.18 -4.91
CA ARG A 246 -4.00 -18.74 -5.00
C ARG A 246 -3.65 -18.15 -3.64
N CYS A 247 -4.39 -18.49 -2.60
CA CYS A 247 -4.11 -18.05 -1.24
C CYS A 247 -2.74 -18.53 -0.76
N LEU A 248 -2.40 -19.80 -0.99
CA LEU A 248 -1.09 -20.35 -0.64
C LEU A 248 0.07 -19.59 -1.31
N LYS A 249 -0.06 -19.29 -2.60
CA LYS A 249 0.96 -18.54 -3.37
C LYS A 249 1.17 -17.12 -2.85
N ILE A 250 0.11 -16.45 -2.40
CA ILE A 250 0.16 -15.03 -2.02
C ILE A 250 0.45 -14.86 -0.52
N LEU A 251 -0.08 -15.73 0.33
CA LEU A 251 -0.14 -15.53 1.79
C LEU A 251 0.79 -16.45 2.59
N THR A 252 1.63 -17.24 1.92
CA THR A 252 2.58 -18.12 2.60
C THR A 252 3.99 -17.99 2.05
N PHE A 253 4.95 -18.57 2.74
CA PHE A 253 6.34 -18.70 2.30
C PHE A 253 6.66 -20.11 1.77
N LEU A 254 5.63 -20.91 1.47
CA LEU A 254 5.83 -22.23 0.88
C LEU A 254 6.49 -22.11 -0.50
N PRO A 255 7.45 -22.98 -0.84
CA PRO A 255 8.02 -23.04 -2.17
C PRO A 255 6.95 -23.26 -3.23
N LEU A 256 7.07 -22.58 -4.37
CA LEU A 256 6.09 -22.70 -5.46
C LEU A 256 5.91 -24.14 -5.94
N GLU A 257 7.01 -24.91 -5.96
CA GLU A 257 7.00 -26.33 -6.33
C GLU A 257 6.13 -27.19 -5.40
N GLU A 258 6.16 -26.92 -4.09
CA GLU A 258 5.29 -27.58 -3.12
C GLU A 258 3.81 -27.21 -3.36
N ILE A 259 3.53 -25.92 -3.60
CA ILE A 259 2.17 -25.47 -3.89
C ILE A 259 1.65 -26.09 -5.18
N GLU A 260 2.46 -26.18 -6.22
CA GLU A 260 2.11 -26.83 -7.49
C GLU A 260 1.91 -28.34 -7.34
N ALA A 261 2.62 -28.99 -6.42
CA ALA A 261 2.35 -30.38 -6.06
C ALA A 261 0.98 -30.54 -5.38
N MET A 262 0.67 -29.62 -4.42
CA MET A 262 -0.64 -29.59 -3.74
C MET A 262 -1.80 -29.35 -4.72
N ALA A 263 -1.61 -28.55 -5.77
CA ALA A 263 -2.62 -28.29 -6.79
C ALA A 263 -3.07 -29.54 -7.58
N LYS A 264 -2.31 -30.63 -7.48
CA LYS A 264 -2.62 -31.93 -8.12
C LYS A 264 -3.33 -32.90 -7.19
N TRP A 265 -3.53 -32.53 -5.93
CA TRP A 265 -4.22 -33.40 -4.98
C TRP A 265 -5.72 -33.45 -5.34
N GLU A 266 -6.23 -34.63 -5.50
CA GLU A 266 -7.66 -34.92 -5.62
C GLU A 266 -8.18 -35.16 -4.20
N GLY A 267 -9.12 -34.33 -3.75
CA GLY A 267 -9.78 -34.43 -2.45
C GLY A 267 -10.88 -35.49 -2.41
#